data_66c222188c54468e1b4d3a855055b47e
#
_entry.id   66c222188c54468e1b4d3a855055b47e
#
_cell.length_a   1.000
_cell.length_b   1.000
_cell.length_c   1.000
_cell.angle_alpha   90.00
_cell.angle_beta   90.00
_cell.angle_gamma   90.00
#
_symmetry.space_group_name_H-M   'P 1'
#
loop_
_entity.id
_entity.type
_entity.pdbx_description
1 polymer ?
#
loop_
_entity_poly.entity_id
_entity_poly.type
_entity_poly.pdbx_seq_one_letter_code
_entity_poly.pdbx_strand_id
1 'polypeptide(L)'
;MKNKFLAAIVISLLFIIPSCQKDLPFPINDVKRGVVIDVTRSAGSDGVIATGETTGDFRVQLVIPANQGDYSFMKEAQLLAVLQDAKGKWSSRVVQENITQFPQEIKINMADVYSKFGLSEPSLGETMYFTTNVVLNDGSTIPGWTELAGFNNKAFVGWLVDGRGYSSNVRYAVACPLDLNDFVGTCYVTLDEWWGEEPYPVEITKVSDTQLSIANLFNAVADDFADEVKPLVITIDLVDYSISFGKQVLVPNSGALWWGRPTYSNFALSGGKGVVNACDMIISFSATATVDAGSFGAMSFIIEKNPPE
;
A
#
# COMPACT_ATOMS: atom_id res chain seq x y z
N MET A 1 -36.56 -47.67 -45.93
CA MET A 1 -35.42 -46.91 -45.39
C MET A 1 -35.82 -45.61 -44.70
N LYS A 2 -36.88 -44.89 -45.11
CA LYS A 2 -37.29 -43.62 -44.51
C LYS A 2 -37.69 -43.70 -43.01
N ASN A 3 -38.32 -44.78 -42.57
CA ASN A 3 -38.75 -44.90 -41.17
C ASN A 3 -37.62 -45.16 -40.15
N LYS A 4 -36.50 -45.74 -40.60
CA LYS A 4 -35.34 -45.97 -39.71
C LYS A 4 -34.56 -44.70 -39.48
N PHE A 5 -34.57 -43.74 -40.41
CA PHE A 5 -33.91 -42.45 -40.30
C PHE A 5 -34.69 -41.51 -39.33
N LEU A 6 -36.02 -41.58 -39.38
CA LEU A 6 -36.87 -40.78 -38.46
C LEU A 6 -36.72 -41.25 -37.02
N ALA A 7 -36.64 -42.56 -36.79
CA ALA A 7 -36.41 -43.12 -35.45
C ALA A 7 -35.05 -42.73 -34.87
N ALA A 8 -34.00 -42.69 -35.70
CA ALA A 8 -32.68 -42.25 -35.26
C ALA A 8 -32.64 -40.77 -34.89
N ILE A 9 -33.36 -39.90 -35.61
CA ILE A 9 -33.46 -38.46 -35.30
C ILE A 9 -34.25 -38.22 -33.98
N VAL A 10 -35.34 -38.96 -33.77
CA VAL A 10 -36.14 -38.83 -32.51
C VAL A 10 -35.33 -39.32 -31.31
N ILE A 11 -34.58 -40.40 -31.46
CA ILE A 11 -33.69 -40.89 -30.38
C ILE A 11 -32.54 -39.92 -30.13
N SER A 12 -31.96 -39.31 -31.18
CA SER A 12 -30.90 -38.29 -31.01
C SER A 12 -31.43 -37.01 -30.34
N LEU A 13 -32.67 -36.59 -30.59
CA LEU A 13 -33.28 -35.43 -29.91
C LEU A 13 -33.63 -35.72 -28.43
N LEU A 14 -33.85 -36.94 -28.03
CA LEU A 14 -34.07 -37.33 -26.63
C LEU A 14 -32.82 -37.27 -25.78
N PHE A 15 -31.64 -37.29 -26.35
CA PHE A 15 -30.36 -37.12 -25.66
C PHE A 15 -29.91 -35.67 -25.54
N ILE A 16 -30.61 -34.71 -26.14
CA ILE A 16 -30.29 -33.28 -26.10
C ILE A 16 -31.02 -32.55 -24.96
N ILE A 17 -31.90 -33.23 -24.24
CA ILE A 17 -32.58 -32.64 -23.08
C ILE A 17 -31.94 -33.21 -21.83
N PRO A 18 -30.83 -32.74 -21.50
CA PRO A 18 -30.63 -32.52 -20.12
C PRO A 18 -29.64 -31.52 -19.85
N SER A 19 -29.78 -31.03 -19.00
CA SER A 19 -28.76 -30.52 -18.23
C SER A 19 -28.80 -29.02 -18.01
N CYS A 20 -29.95 -28.57 -17.73
CA CYS A 20 -30.01 -27.69 -16.57
C CYS A 20 -30.50 -28.54 -15.40
N GLN A 21 -29.64 -29.37 -14.82
CA GLN A 21 -29.91 -29.84 -13.47
C GLN A 21 -29.93 -28.59 -12.60
N LYS A 22 -31.12 -28.22 -12.14
CA LYS A 22 -31.33 -27.15 -11.16
C LYS A 22 -30.69 -27.50 -9.81
N ASP A 23 -30.37 -28.74 -9.61
CA ASP A 23 -29.75 -29.24 -8.38
C ASP A 23 -28.28 -29.49 -8.65
N LEU A 24 -27.45 -28.63 -8.17
CA LEU A 24 -26.03 -28.89 -8.03
C LEU A 24 -25.85 -30.18 -7.22
N PRO A 25 -24.94 -31.10 -7.61
CA PRO A 25 -24.75 -32.40 -6.92
C PRO A 25 -24.36 -32.24 -5.44
N PHE A 26 -24.03 -31.04 -5.03
CA PHE A 26 -23.83 -30.62 -3.63
C PHE A 26 -24.70 -29.37 -3.41
N PRO A 27 -25.92 -29.53 -2.83
CA PRO A 27 -26.69 -28.36 -2.42
C PRO A 27 -25.85 -27.58 -1.42
N ILE A 28 -25.36 -26.42 -1.84
CA ILE A 28 -24.72 -25.46 -0.91
C ILE A 28 -25.87 -24.81 -0.17
N ASN A 29 -26.39 -25.52 0.86
CA ASN A 29 -27.58 -25.12 1.61
C ASN A 29 -27.36 -23.85 2.44
N ASP A 30 -26.13 -23.36 2.57
CA ASP A 30 -25.77 -22.23 3.43
C ASP A 30 -25.00 -21.12 2.71
N VAL A 31 -25.19 -20.95 1.40
CA VAL A 31 -24.61 -19.78 0.71
C VAL A 31 -25.34 -18.52 1.17
N LYS A 32 -24.67 -17.75 2.00
CA LYS A 32 -25.17 -16.44 2.41
C LYS A 32 -24.73 -15.39 1.40
N ARG A 33 -25.64 -14.47 1.08
CA ARG A 33 -25.27 -13.30 0.29
C ARG A 33 -24.32 -12.42 1.10
N GLY A 34 -23.21 -12.04 0.52
CA GLY A 34 -22.29 -11.06 1.07
C GLY A 34 -22.59 -9.66 0.56
N VAL A 35 -22.17 -8.66 1.30
CA VAL A 35 -22.15 -7.26 0.86
C VAL A 35 -20.70 -6.82 0.73
N VAL A 36 -20.36 -6.21 -0.40
CA VAL A 36 -19.06 -5.58 -0.61
C VAL A 36 -19.09 -4.23 0.08
N ILE A 37 -18.23 -4.07 1.08
CA ILE A 37 -17.97 -2.76 1.70
C ILE A 37 -16.51 -2.44 1.43
N ASP A 38 -16.29 -1.45 0.59
CA ASP A 38 -14.96 -0.93 0.32
C ASP A 38 -14.52 -0.08 1.49
N VAL A 39 -13.34 -0.41 2.04
CA VAL A 39 -12.80 0.21 3.25
C VAL A 39 -11.49 0.89 2.89
N THR A 40 -11.47 2.20 2.97
CA THR A 40 -10.29 2.99 2.60
C THR A 40 -9.98 4.06 3.63
N ARG A 41 -8.75 4.54 3.63
CA ARG A 41 -8.38 5.73 4.38
C ARG A 41 -8.99 6.95 3.71
N SER A 42 -9.58 7.85 4.50
CA SER A 42 -10.07 9.12 3.97
C SER A 42 -8.91 10.02 3.54
N ALA A 43 -9.11 10.76 2.47
CA ALA A 43 -8.10 11.69 1.97
C ALA A 43 -7.73 12.75 3.04
N GLY A 44 -6.43 13.02 3.16
CA GLY A 44 -5.88 13.98 4.12
C GLY A 44 -5.91 13.52 5.58
N SER A 45 -6.24 12.24 5.87
CA SER A 45 -6.08 11.66 7.21
C SER A 45 -4.72 10.97 7.34
N ASP A 46 -4.23 10.82 8.57
CA ASP A 46 -2.97 10.17 8.87
C ASP A 46 -2.97 8.71 8.41
N GLY A 47 -1.83 8.21 7.97
CA GLY A 47 -1.66 6.82 7.50
C GLY A 47 -0.69 6.02 8.36
N VAL A 48 -0.01 6.68 9.28
CA VAL A 48 0.91 6.09 10.26
C VAL A 48 0.44 6.47 11.66
N ILE A 49 0.55 5.54 12.60
CA ILE A 49 0.33 5.79 14.02
C ILE A 49 1.70 6.03 14.65
N ALA A 50 1.89 7.16 15.33
CA ALA A 50 3.14 7.43 16.03
C ALA A 50 3.29 6.50 17.23
N THR A 51 4.47 5.90 17.42
CA THR A 51 4.74 5.06 18.58
C THR A 51 4.61 5.88 19.88
N GLY A 52 3.96 5.31 20.90
CA GLY A 52 3.70 6.00 22.16
C GLY A 52 2.57 7.04 22.12
N GLU A 53 1.95 7.30 20.95
CA GLU A 53 0.94 8.34 20.81
C GLU A 53 -0.36 7.80 20.20
N THR A 54 -1.49 8.17 20.81
CA THR A 54 -2.82 7.83 20.28
C THR A 54 -3.52 9.02 19.62
N THR A 55 -2.87 10.18 19.58
CA THR A 55 -3.38 11.40 18.95
C THR A 55 -3.14 11.35 17.45
N GLY A 56 -4.06 11.94 16.67
CA GLY A 56 -3.96 11.99 15.21
C GLY A 56 -5.33 12.17 14.56
N ASP A 57 -5.33 12.41 13.26
CA ASP A 57 -6.54 12.50 12.43
C ASP A 57 -6.74 11.22 11.63
N PHE A 58 -7.22 10.17 12.28
CA PHE A 58 -7.48 8.88 11.66
C PHE A 58 -8.92 8.78 11.21
N ARG A 59 -9.14 8.58 9.91
CA ARG A 59 -10.48 8.49 9.31
C ARG A 59 -10.56 7.37 8.29
N VAL A 60 -11.64 6.60 8.36
CA VAL A 60 -11.93 5.49 7.47
C VAL A 60 -13.20 5.78 6.67
N GLN A 61 -13.12 5.64 5.36
CA GLN A 61 -14.25 5.75 4.46
C GLN A 61 -14.81 4.36 4.15
N LEU A 62 -16.12 4.19 4.37
CA LEU A 62 -16.86 2.97 4.02
C LEU A 62 -17.79 3.26 2.85
N VAL A 63 -17.70 2.45 1.79
CA VAL A 63 -18.52 2.61 0.59
C VAL A 63 -19.09 1.26 0.17
N ILE A 64 -20.40 1.17 -0.04
CA ILE A 64 -20.99 0.07 -0.80
C ILE A 64 -20.98 0.48 -2.28
N PRO A 65 -20.22 -0.22 -3.16
CA PRO A 65 -20.14 0.15 -4.56
C PRO A 65 -21.52 0.06 -5.26
N ALA A 66 -21.80 0.98 -6.18
CA ALA A 66 -23.08 1.02 -6.88
C ALA A 66 -23.41 -0.27 -7.65
N ASN A 67 -22.39 -1.01 -8.08
CA ASN A 67 -22.55 -2.30 -8.76
C ASN A 67 -22.83 -3.48 -7.80
N GLN A 68 -22.88 -3.26 -6.48
CA GLN A 68 -23.28 -4.27 -5.51
C GLN A 68 -24.73 -4.72 -5.72
N GLY A 69 -25.62 -3.83 -6.18
CA GLY A 69 -27.04 -4.07 -6.31
C GLY A 69 -27.79 -4.09 -4.97
N ASP A 70 -28.80 -4.95 -4.85
CA ASP A 70 -29.62 -5.04 -3.62
C ASP A 70 -28.82 -5.61 -2.45
N TYR A 71 -28.83 -4.91 -1.34
CA TYR A 71 -28.25 -5.34 -0.05
C TYR A 71 -29.24 -5.19 1.13
N SER A 72 -30.54 -5.17 0.86
CA SER A 72 -31.61 -5.04 1.87
C SER A 72 -31.62 -6.18 2.91
N PHE A 73 -30.92 -7.28 2.64
CA PHE A 73 -30.70 -8.40 3.56
C PHE A 73 -29.65 -8.11 4.64
N MET A 74 -28.85 -7.04 4.49
CA MET A 74 -27.93 -6.56 5.50
C MET A 74 -28.69 -5.74 6.54
N LYS A 75 -28.50 -6.08 7.82
CA LYS A 75 -29.03 -5.31 8.95
C LYS A 75 -28.13 -4.10 9.23
N GLU A 76 -26.84 -4.34 9.37
CA GLU A 76 -25.83 -3.33 9.68
C GLU A 76 -24.43 -3.82 9.29
N ALA A 77 -23.49 -2.91 9.20
CA ALA A 77 -22.07 -3.21 9.29
C ALA A 77 -21.54 -2.83 10.68
N GLN A 78 -20.46 -3.50 11.07
CA GLN A 78 -19.68 -3.17 12.25
C GLN A 78 -18.25 -2.89 11.82
N LEU A 79 -17.65 -1.80 12.28
CA LEU A 79 -16.24 -1.55 12.08
C LEU A 79 -15.43 -2.40 13.06
N LEU A 80 -14.54 -3.21 12.51
CA LEU A 80 -13.67 -4.12 13.24
C LEU A 80 -12.24 -3.58 13.18
N ALA A 81 -11.61 -3.36 14.32
CA ALA A 81 -10.18 -3.17 14.42
C ALA A 81 -9.50 -4.54 14.57
N VAL A 82 -8.41 -4.74 13.83
CA VAL A 82 -7.57 -5.95 13.87
C VAL A 82 -6.14 -5.50 14.13
N LEU A 83 -5.61 -5.91 15.27
CA LEU A 83 -4.24 -5.60 15.69
C LEU A 83 -3.34 -6.80 15.42
N GLN A 84 -2.24 -6.56 14.72
CA GLN A 84 -1.09 -7.44 14.69
C GLN A 84 -0.02 -6.85 15.61
N ASP A 85 0.32 -7.54 16.68
CA ASP A 85 1.37 -7.08 17.60
C ASP A 85 2.78 -7.24 16.99
N ALA A 86 3.78 -6.66 17.63
CA ALA A 86 5.17 -6.72 17.19
C ALA A 86 5.76 -8.15 17.12
N LYS A 87 5.09 -9.14 17.70
CA LYS A 87 5.45 -10.56 17.64
C LYS A 87 4.69 -11.31 16.55
N GLY A 88 3.84 -10.61 15.79
CA GLY A 88 3.03 -11.19 14.73
C GLY A 88 1.73 -11.85 15.19
N LYS A 89 1.35 -11.71 16.46
CA LYS A 89 0.08 -12.25 16.97
C LYS A 89 -1.07 -11.33 16.60
N TRP A 90 -2.16 -11.93 16.14
CA TRP A 90 -3.36 -11.23 15.70
C TRP A 90 -4.46 -11.24 16.76
N SER A 91 -5.20 -10.17 16.85
CA SER A 91 -6.41 -10.05 17.67
C SER A 91 -7.37 -9.05 17.03
N SER A 92 -8.67 -9.12 17.38
CA SER A 92 -9.65 -8.22 16.80
C SER A 92 -10.66 -7.73 17.84
N ARG A 93 -11.22 -6.53 17.61
CA ARG A 93 -12.26 -5.92 18.45
C ARG A 93 -13.23 -5.12 17.58
N VAL A 94 -14.51 -5.24 17.86
CA VAL A 94 -15.51 -4.33 17.26
C VAL A 94 -15.34 -2.94 17.91
N VAL A 95 -15.16 -1.93 17.07
CA VAL A 95 -14.94 -0.55 17.53
C VAL A 95 -16.16 0.33 17.34
N GLN A 96 -16.98 0.05 16.33
CA GLN A 96 -18.25 0.72 16.09
C GLN A 96 -19.29 -0.25 15.54
N GLU A 97 -20.51 -0.16 16.02
CA GLU A 97 -21.69 -0.94 15.57
C GLU A 97 -22.73 -0.03 14.93
N ASN A 98 -23.80 -0.62 14.43
CA ASN A 98 -24.98 0.08 13.90
C ASN A 98 -24.67 1.00 12.69
N ILE A 99 -23.74 0.58 11.82
CA ILE A 99 -23.42 1.32 10.60
C ILE A 99 -24.42 0.88 9.53
N THR A 100 -25.36 1.76 9.20
CA THR A 100 -26.48 1.46 8.28
C THR A 100 -26.53 2.40 7.08
N GLN A 101 -25.73 3.46 7.05
CA GLN A 101 -25.71 4.43 5.97
C GLN A 101 -24.38 4.36 5.22
N PHE A 102 -24.42 4.44 3.89
CA PHE A 102 -23.28 4.40 3.00
C PHE A 102 -23.45 5.41 1.85
N PRO A 103 -22.43 6.15 1.42
CA PRO A 103 -21.07 6.15 1.99
C PRO A 103 -21.04 6.80 3.37
N GLN A 104 -20.09 6.36 4.23
CA GLN A 104 -19.89 6.93 5.56
C GLN A 104 -18.40 7.09 5.86
N GLU A 105 -18.01 8.26 6.33
CA GLU A 105 -16.70 8.49 6.95
C GLU A 105 -16.81 8.28 8.46
N ILE A 106 -15.87 7.55 9.03
CA ILE A 106 -15.78 7.27 10.45
C ILE A 106 -14.46 7.84 10.97
N LYS A 107 -14.55 8.75 11.93
CA LYS A 107 -13.40 9.25 12.68
C LYS A 107 -13.02 8.24 13.76
N ILE A 108 -11.76 7.81 13.77
CA ILE A 108 -11.23 6.82 14.69
C ILE A 108 -10.54 7.53 15.87
N ASN A 109 -10.96 7.20 17.07
CA ASN A 109 -10.23 7.56 18.28
C ASN A 109 -9.27 6.41 18.63
N MET A 110 -7.98 6.55 18.37
CA MET A 110 -7.01 5.48 18.59
C MET A 110 -6.86 5.13 20.07
N ALA A 111 -7.01 6.08 21.00
CA ALA A 111 -6.99 5.79 22.44
C ALA A 111 -8.10 4.80 22.82
N ASP A 112 -9.33 5.01 22.31
CA ASP A 112 -10.45 4.10 22.55
C ASP A 112 -10.21 2.73 21.89
N VAL A 113 -9.62 2.72 20.69
CA VAL A 113 -9.28 1.47 19.98
C VAL A 113 -8.27 0.67 20.78
N TYR A 114 -7.13 1.26 21.17
CA TYR A 114 -6.08 0.57 21.93
C TYR A 114 -6.61 0.10 23.30
N SER A 115 -7.44 0.90 23.98
CA SER A 115 -8.11 0.51 25.22
C SER A 115 -8.94 -0.77 25.08
N LYS A 116 -9.62 -0.98 23.94
CA LYS A 116 -10.38 -2.23 23.67
C LYS A 116 -9.48 -3.46 23.58
N PHE A 117 -8.20 -3.30 23.26
CA PHE A 117 -7.19 -4.38 23.28
C PHE A 117 -6.51 -4.53 24.66
N GLY A 118 -6.83 -3.67 25.62
CA GLY A 118 -6.18 -3.62 26.94
C GLY A 118 -4.79 -2.99 26.90
N LEU A 119 -4.54 -2.15 25.90
CA LEU A 119 -3.29 -1.42 25.69
C LEU A 119 -3.52 0.08 25.96
N SER A 120 -2.48 0.75 26.47
CA SER A 120 -2.52 2.21 26.73
C SER A 120 -2.08 3.02 25.52
N GLU A 121 -1.14 2.48 24.73
CA GLU A 121 -0.47 3.20 23.65
C GLU A 121 0.04 2.25 22.56
N PRO A 122 0.29 2.76 21.34
CA PRO A 122 0.90 2.01 20.25
C PRO A 122 2.36 1.68 20.52
N SER A 123 2.78 0.47 20.16
CA SER A 123 4.17 0.04 20.25
C SER A 123 4.77 -0.16 18.85
N LEU A 124 6.06 0.15 18.71
CA LEU A 124 6.77 -0.03 17.45
C LEU A 124 6.68 -1.47 16.94
N GLY A 125 6.44 -1.63 15.66
CA GLY A 125 6.28 -2.94 15.01
C GLY A 125 4.85 -3.48 15.03
N GLU A 126 3.92 -2.82 15.72
CA GLU A 126 2.50 -3.13 15.62
C GLU A 126 1.91 -2.63 14.29
N THR A 127 0.84 -3.27 13.89
CA THR A 127 0.04 -2.81 12.74
C THR A 127 -1.44 -2.91 13.09
N MET A 128 -2.16 -1.81 12.94
CA MET A 128 -3.60 -1.74 13.09
C MET A 128 -4.27 -1.79 11.73
N TYR A 129 -5.30 -2.63 11.60
CA TYR A 129 -6.14 -2.68 10.42
C TYR A 129 -7.59 -2.38 10.81
N PHE A 130 -8.32 -1.74 9.91
CA PHE A 130 -9.76 -1.61 10.02
C PHE A 130 -10.44 -2.32 8.85
N THR A 131 -11.45 -3.11 9.16
CA THR A 131 -12.30 -3.84 8.21
C THR A 131 -13.72 -3.85 8.71
N THR A 132 -14.65 -4.48 8.01
CA THR A 132 -16.06 -4.51 8.40
C THR A 132 -16.59 -5.93 8.55
N ASN A 133 -17.31 -6.21 9.63
CA ASN A 133 -18.26 -7.31 9.69
C ASN A 133 -19.58 -6.87 9.05
N VAL A 134 -20.28 -7.79 8.41
CA VAL A 134 -21.63 -7.58 7.91
C VAL A 134 -22.60 -8.43 8.72
N VAL A 135 -23.53 -7.79 9.43
CA VAL A 135 -24.59 -8.46 10.17
C VAL A 135 -25.83 -8.54 9.27
N LEU A 136 -26.39 -9.72 9.12
CA LEU A 136 -27.57 -9.96 8.28
C LEU A 136 -28.87 -9.86 9.11
N ASN A 137 -30.01 -9.72 8.42
CA ASN A 137 -31.32 -9.63 9.06
C ASN A 137 -31.71 -10.91 9.83
N ASP A 138 -31.11 -12.06 9.48
CA ASP A 138 -31.29 -13.31 10.21
C ASP A 138 -30.45 -13.42 11.50
N GLY A 139 -29.68 -12.37 11.82
CA GLY A 139 -28.79 -12.31 12.97
C GLY A 139 -27.42 -12.95 12.74
N SER A 140 -27.17 -13.56 11.59
CA SER A 140 -25.84 -14.11 11.28
C SER A 140 -24.85 -13.00 10.90
N THR A 141 -23.57 -13.24 11.17
CA THR A 141 -22.48 -12.30 10.86
C THR A 141 -21.54 -12.89 9.84
N ILE A 142 -21.24 -12.12 8.80
CA ILE A 142 -20.16 -12.39 7.85
C ILE A 142 -18.94 -11.61 8.34
N PRO A 143 -17.89 -12.28 8.86
CA PRO A 143 -16.76 -11.59 9.44
C PRO A 143 -15.88 -10.96 8.35
N GLY A 144 -15.39 -9.75 8.60
CA GLY A 144 -14.37 -9.11 7.75
C GLY A 144 -12.98 -9.70 7.94
N TRP A 145 -12.75 -10.27 9.10
CA TRP A 145 -11.50 -10.95 9.44
C TRP A 145 -11.74 -12.12 10.40
N THR A 146 -10.96 -13.18 10.23
CA THR A 146 -10.88 -14.29 11.20
C THR A 146 -9.42 -14.74 11.32
N GLU A 147 -9.05 -15.30 12.47
CA GLU A 147 -7.70 -15.82 12.69
C GLU A 147 -7.33 -16.93 11.68
N LEU A 148 -8.29 -17.78 11.33
CA LEU A 148 -8.07 -18.90 10.41
C LEU A 148 -7.95 -18.47 8.94
N ALA A 149 -8.78 -17.54 8.48
CA ALA A 149 -8.90 -17.19 7.05
C ALA A 149 -8.25 -15.85 6.69
N GLY A 150 -7.88 -15.03 7.68
CA GLY A 150 -7.42 -13.66 7.47
C GLY A 150 -8.57 -12.73 7.06
N PHE A 151 -8.26 -11.70 6.26
CA PHE A 151 -9.25 -10.75 5.78
C PHE A 151 -10.14 -11.37 4.69
N ASN A 152 -11.43 -11.05 4.77
CA ASN A 152 -12.44 -11.55 3.84
C ASN A 152 -12.46 -10.75 2.54
N ASN A 153 -11.44 -10.93 1.71
CA ASN A 153 -11.29 -10.25 0.42
C ASN A 153 -11.38 -11.18 -0.79
N LYS A 154 -11.34 -12.49 -0.59
CA LYS A 154 -11.18 -13.48 -1.67
C LYS A 154 -12.36 -13.51 -2.65
N ALA A 155 -13.57 -13.26 -2.16
CA ALA A 155 -14.78 -13.28 -3.00
C ALA A 155 -14.86 -12.09 -3.98
N PHE A 156 -14.09 -11.04 -3.74
CA PHE A 156 -14.15 -9.76 -4.47
C PHE A 156 -12.83 -9.35 -5.12
N VAL A 157 -11.89 -10.29 -5.23
CA VAL A 157 -10.64 -10.09 -5.96
C VAL A 157 -10.94 -9.74 -7.41
N GLY A 158 -10.41 -8.61 -7.87
CA GLY A 158 -10.64 -8.11 -9.23
C GLY A 158 -11.84 -7.17 -9.39
N TRP A 159 -12.63 -6.94 -8.35
CA TRP A 159 -13.64 -5.88 -8.39
C TRP A 159 -12.99 -4.51 -8.42
N LEU A 160 -13.56 -3.62 -9.24
CA LEU A 160 -13.15 -2.23 -9.30
C LEU A 160 -14.20 -1.35 -8.61
N VAL A 161 -13.71 -0.42 -7.81
CA VAL A 161 -14.47 0.64 -7.18
C VAL A 161 -13.90 1.96 -7.69
N ASP A 162 -14.67 2.71 -8.43
CA ASP A 162 -14.26 4.00 -9.03
C ASP A 162 -12.91 3.92 -9.78
N GLY A 163 -12.72 2.82 -10.54
CA GLY A 163 -11.52 2.61 -11.36
C GLY A 163 -10.28 2.07 -10.61
N ARG A 164 -10.36 1.87 -9.31
CA ARG A 164 -9.33 1.23 -8.49
C ARG A 164 -9.76 -0.15 -7.99
N GLY A 165 -8.80 -0.96 -7.57
CA GLY A 165 -9.10 -2.25 -6.93
C GLY A 165 -9.89 -2.08 -5.63
N TYR A 166 -10.80 -3.01 -5.36
CA TYR A 166 -11.52 -3.13 -4.11
C TYR A 166 -10.56 -3.29 -2.93
N SER A 167 -10.86 -2.61 -1.83
CA SER A 167 -10.13 -2.75 -0.56
C SER A 167 -11.07 -3.27 0.54
N SER A 168 -10.73 -4.43 1.12
CA SER A 168 -11.47 -5.00 2.25
C SER A 168 -11.04 -4.45 3.61
N ASN A 169 -9.93 -3.75 3.67
CA ASN A 169 -9.35 -3.21 4.89
C ASN A 169 -8.42 -2.04 4.59
N VAL A 170 -8.20 -1.22 5.59
CA VAL A 170 -7.17 -0.19 5.59
C VAL A 170 -6.13 -0.51 6.67
N ARG A 171 -4.86 -0.26 6.35
CA ARG A 171 -3.71 -0.54 7.22
C ARG A 171 -3.11 0.74 7.77
N TYR A 172 -2.77 0.73 9.05
CA TYR A 172 -2.00 1.76 9.75
C TYR A 172 -0.82 1.08 10.44
N ALA A 173 0.40 1.37 10.00
CA ALA A 173 1.61 0.90 10.67
C ALA A 173 1.92 1.79 11.88
N VAL A 174 2.47 1.20 12.94
CA VAL A 174 3.05 1.98 14.03
C VAL A 174 4.51 2.24 13.72
N ALA A 175 4.91 3.50 13.67
CA ALA A 175 6.27 3.94 13.36
C ALA A 175 6.69 5.12 14.24
N CYS A 176 7.98 5.45 14.23
CA CYS A 176 8.46 6.66 14.88
C CYS A 176 7.92 7.91 14.18
N PRO A 177 7.64 8.99 14.91
CA PRO A 177 7.31 10.29 14.31
C PRO A 177 8.41 10.72 13.34
N LEU A 178 8.03 11.27 12.19
CA LEU A 178 8.98 11.77 11.19
C LEU A 178 9.17 13.27 11.35
N ASP A 179 10.41 13.70 11.67
CA ASP A 179 10.86 15.08 11.48
C ASP A 179 11.95 15.12 10.40
N LEU A 180 11.67 15.84 9.30
CA LEU A 180 12.67 15.97 8.22
C LEU A 180 13.93 16.71 8.65
N ASN A 181 13.91 17.49 9.73
CA ASN A 181 15.09 18.14 10.26
C ASN A 181 16.12 17.15 10.80
N ASP A 182 15.69 15.96 11.24
CA ASP A 182 16.59 14.92 11.74
C ASP A 182 17.53 14.39 10.65
N PHE A 183 17.14 14.49 9.40
CA PHE A 183 17.95 14.07 8.24
C PHE A 183 18.89 15.17 7.74
N VAL A 184 18.73 16.43 8.14
CA VAL A 184 19.52 17.57 7.64
C VAL A 184 20.98 17.43 8.08
N GLY A 185 21.91 17.78 7.17
CA GLY A 185 23.36 17.69 7.31
C GLY A 185 23.92 16.42 6.68
N THR A 186 25.08 15.99 7.15
CA THR A 186 25.79 14.84 6.58
C THR A 186 25.05 13.54 6.88
N CYS A 187 24.79 12.77 5.83
CA CYS A 187 24.31 11.39 5.84
C CYS A 187 25.24 10.54 4.98
N TYR A 188 25.06 9.23 4.95
CA TYR A 188 25.94 8.34 4.22
C TYR A 188 25.11 7.44 3.29
N VAL A 189 25.49 7.38 2.01
CA VAL A 189 24.96 6.36 1.09
C VAL A 189 25.65 5.04 1.43
N THR A 190 24.88 4.07 1.90
CA THR A 190 25.39 2.74 2.27
C THR A 190 25.06 1.69 1.21
N LEU A 191 24.16 2.01 0.27
CA LEU A 191 23.91 1.26 -0.94
C LEU A 191 23.72 2.24 -2.10
N ASP A 192 24.51 2.09 -3.13
CA ASP A 192 24.37 2.74 -4.44
C ASP A 192 24.64 1.70 -5.53
N GLU A 193 23.57 1.13 -6.11
CA GLU A 193 23.70 0.13 -7.18
C GLU A 193 24.27 0.69 -8.48
N TRP A 194 24.40 2.00 -8.59
CA TRP A 194 24.97 2.66 -9.75
C TRP A 194 26.49 2.87 -9.61
N TRP A 195 26.94 3.38 -8.47
CA TRP A 195 28.30 3.93 -8.35
C TRP A 195 29.29 3.03 -7.63
N GLY A 196 28.89 2.36 -6.55
CA GLY A 196 29.88 1.63 -5.83
C GLY A 196 29.48 0.87 -4.60
N GLU A 197 30.46 0.15 -4.08
CA GLU A 197 30.34 -0.78 -2.96
C GLU A 197 30.71 -0.13 -1.61
N GLU A 198 31.47 0.98 -1.63
CA GLU A 198 31.93 1.64 -0.41
C GLU A 198 31.01 2.79 -0.02
N PRO A 199 30.63 2.91 1.26
CA PRO A 199 29.81 4.02 1.73
C PRO A 199 30.50 5.38 1.51
N TYR A 200 29.72 6.38 1.11
CA TYR A 200 30.21 7.73 0.91
C TYR A 200 29.25 8.79 1.49
N PRO A 201 29.77 9.97 1.92
CA PRO A 201 28.97 11.03 2.51
C PRO A 201 28.17 11.78 1.45
N VAL A 202 26.93 12.13 1.82
CA VAL A 202 26.05 13.05 1.11
C VAL A 202 25.60 14.15 2.05
N GLU A 203 25.27 15.32 1.49
CA GLU A 203 24.75 16.43 2.28
C GLU A 203 23.25 16.58 1.98
N ILE A 204 22.44 16.51 3.04
CA ILE A 204 20.98 16.65 2.96
C ILE A 204 20.57 18.01 3.48
N THR A 205 19.75 18.72 2.70
CA THR A 205 19.12 19.98 3.09
C THR A 205 17.62 19.90 2.97
N LYS A 206 16.89 20.55 3.89
CA LYS A 206 15.43 20.66 3.82
C LYS A 206 15.07 21.77 2.83
N VAL A 207 14.29 21.40 1.80
CA VAL A 207 13.78 22.33 0.77
C VAL A 207 12.41 22.89 1.15
N SER A 208 11.56 22.04 1.72
CA SER A 208 10.23 22.40 2.21
C SER A 208 9.81 21.45 3.34
N ASP A 209 8.57 21.59 3.82
CA ASP A 209 8.04 20.66 4.86
C ASP A 209 7.85 19.22 4.36
N THR A 210 7.91 19.00 3.06
CA THR A 210 7.75 17.67 2.43
C THR A 210 8.91 17.30 1.51
N GLN A 211 9.99 18.10 1.43
CA GLN A 211 11.05 17.87 0.48
C GLN A 211 12.44 17.97 1.09
N LEU A 212 13.28 17.02 0.72
CA LEU A 212 14.72 17.02 1.00
C LEU A 212 15.49 17.07 -0.32
N SER A 213 16.64 17.75 -0.30
CA SER A 213 17.62 17.80 -1.37
C SER A 213 18.89 17.06 -0.93
N ILE A 214 19.35 16.14 -1.76
CA ILE A 214 20.50 15.27 -1.51
C ILE A 214 21.61 15.65 -2.47
N ALA A 215 22.69 16.22 -1.95
CA ALA A 215 23.88 16.59 -2.72
C ALA A 215 24.99 15.55 -2.56
N ASN A 216 25.96 15.57 -3.47
CA ASN A 216 27.10 14.64 -3.51
C ASN A 216 26.73 13.17 -3.81
N LEU A 217 25.64 12.93 -4.54
CA LEU A 217 25.40 11.58 -5.06
C LEU A 217 26.55 11.11 -5.96
N PHE A 218 26.73 9.80 -6.07
CA PHE A 218 27.77 9.16 -6.88
C PHE A 218 29.19 9.49 -6.41
N ASN A 219 29.36 9.80 -5.11
CA ASN A 219 30.63 10.16 -4.50
C ASN A 219 31.39 11.30 -5.23
N ALA A 220 30.63 12.23 -5.80
CA ALA A 220 31.15 13.24 -6.73
C ALA A 220 32.28 14.11 -6.17
N VAL A 221 32.27 14.36 -4.84
CA VAL A 221 33.33 15.15 -4.19
C VAL A 221 34.69 14.41 -4.17
N ALA A 222 34.66 13.11 -3.89
CA ALA A 222 35.90 12.31 -3.85
C ALA A 222 36.51 12.10 -5.25
N ASP A 223 35.70 12.15 -6.29
CA ASP A 223 36.09 11.89 -7.68
C ASP A 223 36.24 13.19 -8.50
N ASP A 224 36.33 14.35 -7.84
CA ASP A 224 36.61 15.67 -8.44
C ASP A 224 35.60 16.13 -9.52
N PHE A 225 34.32 15.70 -9.42
CA PHE A 225 33.26 16.16 -10.33
C PHE A 225 32.00 16.66 -9.60
N ALA A 226 32.15 17.12 -8.37
CA ALA A 226 31.03 17.60 -7.56
C ALA A 226 30.22 18.73 -8.22
N ASP A 227 30.91 19.63 -8.93
CA ASP A 227 30.28 20.76 -9.62
C ASP A 227 29.41 20.32 -10.83
N GLU A 228 29.61 19.10 -11.32
CA GLU A 228 28.86 18.51 -12.44
C GLU A 228 27.58 17.76 -11.99
N VAL A 229 27.49 17.42 -10.69
CA VAL A 229 26.36 16.66 -10.13
C VAL A 229 25.38 17.59 -9.45
N LYS A 230 24.18 17.64 -9.98
CA LYS A 230 23.06 18.39 -9.37
C LYS A 230 22.46 17.59 -8.23
N PRO A 231 21.99 18.25 -7.16
CA PRO A 231 21.29 17.58 -6.08
C PRO A 231 20.00 16.89 -6.56
N LEU A 232 19.72 15.73 -5.98
CA LEU A 232 18.43 15.03 -6.14
C LEU A 232 17.44 15.60 -5.14
N VAL A 233 16.26 16.04 -5.61
CA VAL A 233 15.17 16.45 -4.73
C VAL A 233 14.15 15.34 -4.63
N ILE A 234 13.91 14.86 -3.41
CA ILE A 234 12.86 13.87 -3.13
C ILE A 234 11.68 14.53 -2.43
N THR A 235 10.46 14.06 -2.73
CA THR A 235 9.24 14.46 -2.05
C THR A 235 8.77 13.32 -1.16
N ILE A 236 8.47 13.62 0.10
CA ILE A 236 8.04 12.67 1.13
C ILE A 236 6.58 12.94 1.45
N ASP A 237 5.74 11.93 1.36
CA ASP A 237 4.37 11.98 1.85
C ASP A 237 4.41 11.78 3.37
N LEU A 238 4.03 12.81 4.14
CA LEU A 238 4.01 12.74 5.60
C LEU A 238 2.93 11.81 6.16
N VAL A 239 2.05 11.33 5.28
CA VAL A 239 0.95 10.44 5.67
C VAL A 239 1.42 9.00 5.84
N ASP A 240 2.32 8.53 4.97
CA ASP A 240 2.81 7.14 5.00
C ASP A 240 4.33 7.02 4.84
N TYR A 241 5.03 8.16 4.87
CA TYR A 241 6.47 8.32 4.73
C TYR A 241 7.01 7.80 3.40
N SER A 242 6.15 7.65 2.40
CA SER A 242 6.56 7.24 1.07
C SER A 242 7.34 8.34 0.36
N ILE A 243 8.32 7.93 -0.45
CA ILE A 243 9.15 8.82 -1.26
C ILE A 243 8.66 8.76 -2.69
N SER A 244 8.64 9.93 -3.35
CA SER A 244 8.40 10.04 -4.77
C SER A 244 9.20 11.18 -5.40
N PHE A 245 9.60 11.01 -6.65
CA PHE A 245 10.11 12.07 -7.50
C PHE A 245 9.96 11.72 -8.97
N GLY A 246 9.83 12.74 -9.81
CA GLY A 246 9.82 12.61 -11.27
C GLY A 246 11.22 12.47 -11.86
N LYS A 247 11.35 12.67 -13.17
CA LYS A 247 12.64 12.66 -13.83
C LYS A 247 13.46 13.91 -13.45
N GLN A 248 14.69 13.70 -12.97
CA GLN A 248 15.66 14.76 -12.67
C GLN A 248 16.99 14.43 -13.35
N VAL A 249 17.50 15.36 -14.17
CA VAL A 249 18.82 15.25 -14.77
C VAL A 249 19.85 15.67 -13.72
N LEU A 250 20.62 14.72 -13.24
CA LEU A 250 21.62 14.94 -12.19
C LEU A 250 22.99 15.26 -12.77
N VAL A 251 23.38 14.62 -13.88
CA VAL A 251 24.69 14.86 -14.53
C VAL A 251 24.50 15.16 -16.00
N PRO A 252 24.36 16.45 -16.38
CA PRO A 252 24.14 16.82 -17.78
C PRO A 252 25.25 16.37 -18.72
N ASN A 253 26.52 16.48 -18.27
CA ASN A 253 27.71 16.15 -19.07
C ASN A 253 28.19 14.71 -18.88
N SER A 254 27.36 13.81 -18.36
CA SER A 254 27.73 12.44 -18.04
C SER A 254 28.39 11.69 -19.20
N GLY A 255 27.97 11.96 -20.43
CA GLY A 255 28.55 11.33 -21.61
C GLY A 255 30.02 11.62 -21.82
N ALA A 256 30.44 12.86 -21.58
CA ALA A 256 31.87 13.26 -21.63
C ALA A 256 32.62 12.83 -20.37
N LEU A 257 31.98 12.99 -19.20
CA LEU A 257 32.60 12.79 -17.90
C LEU A 257 32.92 11.31 -17.61
N TRP A 258 31.94 10.43 -17.85
CA TRP A 258 32.05 9.02 -17.44
C TRP A 258 32.38 8.05 -18.58
N TRP A 259 31.96 8.35 -19.83
CA TRP A 259 32.05 7.36 -20.92
C TRP A 259 32.75 7.82 -22.18
N GLY A 260 33.07 9.11 -22.29
CA GLY A 260 33.63 9.66 -23.54
C GLY A 260 32.66 9.54 -24.73
N ARG A 261 31.33 9.44 -24.46
CA ARG A 261 30.29 9.24 -25.46
C ARG A 261 29.18 10.27 -25.32
N PRO A 262 29.04 11.26 -26.22
CA PRO A 262 28.04 12.32 -26.10
C PRO A 262 26.60 11.81 -25.97
N THR A 263 26.25 10.68 -26.59
CA THR A 263 24.90 10.08 -26.52
C THR A 263 24.53 9.57 -25.12
N TYR A 264 25.51 9.46 -24.21
CA TYR A 264 25.27 9.05 -22.83
C TYR A 264 25.19 10.27 -21.88
N SER A 265 24.98 11.46 -22.44
CA SER A 265 24.71 12.68 -21.68
C SER A 265 23.34 12.68 -21.00
N ASN A 266 23.12 13.67 -20.14
CA ASN A 266 21.90 13.87 -19.38
C ASN A 266 21.52 12.69 -18.49
N PHE A 267 22.51 12.15 -17.74
CA PHE A 267 22.22 11.10 -16.76
C PHE A 267 21.17 11.61 -15.77
N ALA A 268 20.10 10.85 -15.67
CA ALA A 268 18.94 11.21 -14.88
C ALA A 268 18.40 10.02 -14.10
N LEU A 269 17.86 10.28 -12.90
CA LEU A 269 17.00 9.37 -12.17
C LEU A 269 15.53 9.74 -12.42
N SER A 270 14.68 8.76 -12.58
CA SER A 270 13.25 8.97 -12.86
C SER A 270 12.34 7.93 -12.19
N GLY A 271 11.11 8.34 -11.87
CA GLY A 271 10.10 7.45 -11.30
C GLY A 271 10.48 6.93 -9.91
N GLY A 272 11.22 7.73 -9.14
CA GLY A 272 11.67 7.36 -7.82
C GLY A 272 10.54 6.98 -6.90
N LYS A 273 10.69 5.85 -6.19
CA LYS A 273 9.77 5.34 -5.18
C LYS A 273 10.56 4.76 -4.02
N GLY A 274 10.11 5.02 -2.81
CA GLY A 274 10.79 4.53 -1.63
C GLY A 274 10.04 4.85 -0.35
N VAL A 275 10.74 4.78 0.76
CA VAL A 275 10.20 5.04 2.10
C VAL A 275 11.27 5.63 2.99
N VAL A 276 10.85 6.47 3.93
CA VAL A 276 11.68 6.93 5.04
C VAL A 276 11.38 6.08 6.27
N ASN A 277 12.41 5.46 6.83
CA ASN A 277 12.36 4.84 8.15
C ASN A 277 12.82 5.86 9.19
N ALA A 278 11.87 6.49 9.85
CA ALA A 278 12.15 7.54 10.83
C ALA A 278 12.83 7.01 12.10
N CYS A 279 12.60 5.73 12.47
CA CYS A 279 13.18 5.12 13.67
C CYS A 279 14.69 4.91 13.55
N ASP A 280 15.12 4.41 12.40
CA ASP A 280 16.51 4.10 12.12
C ASP A 280 17.21 5.22 11.35
N MET A 281 16.46 6.28 11.00
CA MET A 281 16.93 7.43 10.21
C MET A 281 17.49 7.01 8.86
N ILE A 282 16.74 6.16 8.14
CA ILE A 282 17.12 5.61 6.84
C ILE A 282 16.18 6.14 5.75
N ILE A 283 16.75 6.59 4.65
CA ILE A 283 16.06 6.91 3.40
C ILE A 283 16.38 5.79 2.41
N SER A 284 15.38 5.07 1.94
CA SER A 284 15.56 4.03 0.92
C SER A 284 14.66 4.29 -0.28
N PHE A 285 15.23 4.23 -1.48
CA PHE A 285 14.43 4.38 -2.70
C PHE A 285 15.05 3.62 -3.88
N SER A 286 14.23 3.38 -4.89
CA SER A 286 14.67 2.94 -6.20
C SER A 286 14.19 3.91 -7.27
N ALA A 287 14.99 4.06 -8.34
CA ALA A 287 14.65 4.90 -9.47
C ALA A 287 15.25 4.31 -10.76
N THR A 288 14.66 4.67 -11.90
CA THR A 288 15.21 4.26 -13.20
C THR A 288 16.31 5.23 -13.63
N ALA A 289 17.53 4.71 -13.84
CA ALA A 289 18.64 5.45 -14.39
C ALA A 289 18.54 5.53 -15.92
N THR A 290 18.67 6.74 -16.48
CA THR A 290 18.54 6.99 -17.91
C THR A 290 19.59 7.98 -18.41
N VAL A 291 19.92 7.90 -19.69
CA VAL A 291 20.70 8.87 -20.49
C VAL A 291 19.97 9.15 -21.78
N ASP A 292 20.47 10.06 -22.63
CA ASP A 292 19.85 10.33 -23.93
C ASP A 292 19.74 9.09 -24.83
N ALA A 293 20.69 8.16 -24.74
CA ALA A 293 20.70 6.93 -25.54
C ALA A 293 19.71 5.85 -25.04
N GLY A 294 19.20 5.95 -23.82
CA GLY A 294 18.29 4.93 -23.25
C GLY A 294 18.30 4.80 -21.74
N SER A 295 17.93 3.62 -21.25
CA SER A 295 17.80 3.30 -19.83
C SER A 295 18.77 2.20 -19.42
N PHE A 296 19.30 2.31 -18.22
CA PHE A 296 20.09 1.27 -17.55
C PHE A 296 19.25 0.39 -16.61
N GLY A 297 17.96 0.70 -16.44
CA GLY A 297 17.08 -0.02 -15.55
C GLY A 297 16.91 0.65 -14.18
N ALA A 298 16.25 -0.07 -13.28
CA ALA A 298 16.04 0.38 -11.92
C ALA A 298 17.33 0.20 -11.09
N MET A 299 17.60 1.17 -10.21
CA MET A 299 18.72 1.21 -9.28
C MET A 299 18.20 1.53 -7.89
N SER A 300 18.76 0.91 -6.89
CA SER A 300 18.39 1.10 -5.48
C SER A 300 19.43 1.93 -4.75
N PHE A 301 18.96 2.72 -3.80
CA PHE A 301 19.79 3.58 -2.94
C PHE A 301 19.32 3.44 -1.49
N ILE A 302 20.28 3.38 -0.57
CA ILE A 302 20.05 3.46 0.87
C ILE A 302 20.95 4.56 1.41
N ILE A 303 20.36 5.47 2.16
CA ILE A 303 21.07 6.59 2.80
C ILE A 303 20.74 6.53 4.30
N GLU A 304 21.76 6.53 5.13
CA GLU A 304 21.65 6.42 6.58
C GLU A 304 22.24 7.65 7.26
N LYS A 305 21.57 8.16 8.29
CA LYS A 305 22.10 9.27 9.10
C LYS A 305 23.27 8.81 9.96
N ASN A 306 23.16 7.61 10.53
CA ASN A 306 24.14 7.00 11.41
C ASN A 306 24.45 5.58 10.88
N PRO A 307 25.32 5.43 9.87
CA PRO A 307 25.63 4.11 9.35
C PRO A 307 26.33 3.27 10.44
N PRO A 308 26.21 1.95 10.41
CA PRO A 308 26.97 1.08 11.29
C PRO A 308 28.49 1.29 11.08
N GLU A 309 29.25 1.27 12.21
CA GLU A 309 30.70 1.34 12.21
C GLU A 309 31.37 0.16 11.50
#